data_2815566b676f31d5229376ca1093e434
#
_entry.id   2815566b676f31d5229376ca1093e434
#
_cell.length_a   1.000
_cell.length_b   1.000
_cell.length_c   1.000
_cell.angle_alpha   90.00
_cell.angle_beta   90.00
_cell.angle_gamma   90.00
#
_symmetry.space_group_name_H-M   'P 1'
#
loop_
_entity.id
_entity.type
_entity.pdbx_description
1 polymer ?
#
loop_
_entity_poly.entity_id
_entity_poly.type
_entity_poly.pdbx_seq_one_letter_code
_entity_poly.pdbx_strand_id
1 'polypeptide(L)'
;MHINMISAISNQGKLHFLLYSDAIDSDRLISFMNAIIKTAAGRRVYLILDNLKVHHSNKVSAWAKEHETQIRLFHLPPYCPEYNPDEYLNNDLKRNLGTQAMVKTVQELEENATEVLNQFSADTEHVKSNFDHPKLKPYKLD
;
A
#
# COMPACT_ATOMS: atom_id res chain seq x y z
N MET A 1 15.61 0.90 -15.51
CA MET A 1 14.16 0.71 -15.65
C MET A 1 13.52 0.73 -14.27
N HIS A 2 12.54 1.60 -14.05
CA HIS A 2 12.05 1.89 -12.73
C HIS A 2 10.54 2.18 -12.75
N ILE A 3 9.81 1.62 -11.77
CA ILE A 3 8.40 1.89 -11.56
C ILE A 3 8.18 2.10 -10.05
N ASN A 4 7.28 3.00 -9.72
CA ASN A 4 6.90 3.31 -8.35
C ASN A 4 5.55 2.69 -8.01
N MET A 5 5.33 2.42 -6.74
CA MET A 5 4.08 1.86 -6.25
C MET A 5 3.66 2.53 -4.94
N ILE A 6 2.38 2.83 -4.85
CA ILE A 6 1.71 3.07 -3.57
C ILE A 6 0.86 1.84 -3.30
N SER A 7 0.96 1.27 -2.12
CA SER A 7 0.13 0.14 -1.72
C SER A 7 -0.31 0.24 -0.28
N ALA A 8 -1.40 -0.41 0.04
CA ALA A 8 -1.93 -0.54 1.39
C ALA A 8 -2.56 -1.91 1.54
N ILE A 9 -2.36 -2.53 2.69
CA ILE A 9 -2.99 -3.81 3.00
C ILE A 9 -3.74 -3.72 4.32
N SER A 10 -4.85 -4.44 4.40
CA SER A 10 -5.62 -4.54 5.64
C SER A 10 -5.41 -5.92 6.27
N ASN A 11 -5.65 -5.99 7.57
CA ASN A 11 -5.61 -7.27 8.27
C ASN A 11 -6.81 -8.16 7.93
N GLN A 12 -7.76 -7.68 7.15
CA GLN A 12 -8.84 -8.46 6.56
C GLN A 12 -8.45 -9.12 5.24
N GLY A 13 -7.23 -8.88 4.76
CA GLY A 13 -6.72 -9.46 3.53
C GLY A 13 -7.06 -8.69 2.27
N LYS A 14 -7.36 -7.40 2.40
CA LYS A 14 -7.59 -6.51 1.25
C LYS A 14 -6.31 -5.81 0.86
N LEU A 15 -6.07 -5.73 -0.44
CA LEU A 15 -4.92 -5.06 -1.03
C LEU A 15 -5.39 -3.94 -1.95
N HIS A 16 -4.82 -2.76 -1.77
CA HIS A 16 -4.97 -1.61 -2.66
C HIS A 16 -3.61 -1.23 -3.21
N PHE A 17 -3.51 -0.94 -4.50
CA PHE A 17 -2.25 -0.52 -5.09
C PHE A 17 -2.45 0.45 -6.25
N LEU A 18 -1.44 1.26 -6.51
CA LEU A 18 -1.36 2.16 -7.65
C LEU A 18 0.09 2.16 -8.15
N LEU A 19 0.28 1.87 -9.44
CA LEU A 19 1.58 1.90 -10.10
C LEU A 19 1.72 3.18 -10.92
N TYR A 20 2.92 3.76 -10.93
CA TYR A 20 3.20 5.00 -11.67
C TYR A 20 4.70 5.08 -11.98
N SER A 21 5.06 5.88 -13.01
CA SER A 21 6.45 5.99 -13.45
C SER A 21 7.13 7.27 -12.99
N ASP A 22 6.39 8.30 -12.61
CA ASP A 22 6.92 9.56 -12.10
C ASP A 22 6.96 9.57 -10.56
N ALA A 23 7.33 10.69 -9.96
CA ALA A 23 7.44 10.81 -8.50
C ALA A 23 6.05 10.83 -7.84
N ILE A 24 5.98 10.35 -6.60
CA ILE A 24 4.77 10.50 -5.79
C ILE A 24 4.58 11.96 -5.42
N ASP A 25 3.35 12.45 -5.47
CA ASP A 25 2.96 13.76 -4.98
C ASP A 25 1.72 13.65 -4.09
N SER A 26 1.35 14.78 -3.48
CA SER A 26 0.20 14.85 -2.58
C SER A 26 -1.11 14.50 -3.28
N ASP A 27 -1.29 14.92 -4.53
CA ASP A 27 -2.52 14.67 -5.30
C ASP A 27 -2.69 13.19 -5.58
N ARG A 28 -1.60 12.50 -5.92
CA ARG A 28 -1.61 11.06 -6.18
C ARG A 28 -1.94 10.27 -4.92
N LEU A 29 -1.35 10.66 -3.79
CA LEU A 29 -1.66 10.05 -2.50
C LEU A 29 -3.11 10.27 -2.10
N ILE A 30 -3.63 11.48 -2.27
CA ILE A 30 -5.04 11.80 -1.98
C ILE A 30 -5.98 10.99 -2.86
N SER A 31 -5.68 10.85 -4.15
CA SER A 31 -6.45 10.03 -5.07
C SER A 31 -6.50 8.57 -4.62
N PHE A 32 -5.36 8.04 -4.17
CA PHE A 32 -5.26 6.68 -3.63
C PHE A 32 -6.11 6.51 -2.36
N MET A 33 -6.04 7.47 -1.44
CA MET A 33 -6.84 7.42 -0.21
C MET A 33 -8.34 7.55 -0.49
N ASN A 34 -8.74 8.36 -1.48
CA ASN A 34 -10.14 8.43 -1.91
C ASN A 34 -10.64 7.09 -2.43
N ALA A 35 -9.82 6.35 -3.16
CA ALA A 35 -10.19 5.01 -3.64
C ALA A 35 -10.38 4.05 -2.47
N ILE A 36 -9.54 4.13 -1.43
CA ILE A 36 -9.69 3.30 -0.23
C ILE A 36 -11.01 3.63 0.48
N ILE A 37 -11.34 4.90 0.64
CA ILE A 37 -12.61 5.33 1.26
C ILE A 37 -13.81 4.73 0.53
N LYS A 38 -13.79 4.76 -0.81
CA LYS A 38 -14.88 4.21 -1.62
C LYS A 38 -15.08 2.71 -1.39
N THR A 39 -13.98 1.97 -1.27
CA THR A 39 -14.07 0.52 -1.04
C THR A 39 -14.50 0.16 0.38
N ALA A 40 -14.39 1.09 1.31
CA ALA A 40 -14.78 0.88 2.71
C ALA A 40 -16.30 0.88 2.93
N ALA A 41 -17.09 1.26 1.93
CA ALA A 41 -18.55 1.19 1.95
C ALA A 41 -19.19 1.85 3.18
N GLY A 42 -18.77 3.07 3.48
CA GLY A 42 -19.30 3.86 4.60
C GLY A 42 -18.61 3.60 5.95
N ARG A 43 -17.74 2.60 6.04
CA ARG A 43 -16.95 2.34 7.25
C ARG A 43 -15.79 3.32 7.33
N ARG A 44 -15.48 3.78 8.53
CA ARG A 44 -14.34 4.67 8.75
C ARG A 44 -13.03 3.92 8.54
N VAL A 45 -12.13 4.52 7.78
CA VAL A 45 -10.80 3.95 7.48
C VAL A 45 -9.79 4.49 8.50
N TYR A 46 -9.00 3.61 9.08
CA TYR A 46 -7.82 3.96 9.88
C TYR A 46 -6.59 3.55 9.09
N LEU A 47 -5.89 4.53 8.53
CA LEU A 47 -4.75 4.30 7.66
C LEU A 47 -3.46 4.61 8.39
N ILE A 48 -2.58 3.62 8.46
CA ILE A 48 -1.27 3.76 9.08
C ILE A 48 -0.25 3.96 7.96
N LEU A 49 0.46 5.08 8.01
CA LEU A 49 1.44 5.48 7.01
C LEU A 49 2.85 5.40 7.58
N ASP A 50 3.82 5.11 6.72
CA ASP A 50 5.22 5.30 7.09
C ASP A 50 5.55 6.79 7.18
N ASN A 51 6.80 7.12 7.52
CA ASN A 51 7.21 8.50 7.80
C ASN A 51 7.78 9.21 6.57
N LEU A 52 7.24 8.96 5.38
CA LEU A 52 7.63 9.69 4.17
C LEU A 52 7.18 11.14 4.22
N LYS A 53 8.00 12.03 3.67
CA LYS A 53 7.75 13.46 3.69
C LYS A 53 6.39 13.84 3.07
N VAL A 54 6.00 13.21 1.97
CA VAL A 54 4.72 13.47 1.29
C VAL A 54 3.52 13.18 2.19
N HIS A 55 3.65 12.22 3.10
CA HIS A 55 2.59 11.86 4.04
C HIS A 55 2.32 12.96 5.08
N HIS A 56 3.26 13.89 5.25
CA HIS A 56 3.16 15.01 6.19
C HIS A 56 2.91 16.35 5.48
N SER A 57 2.65 16.35 4.17
CA SER A 57 2.42 17.60 3.44
C SER A 57 1.18 18.33 3.96
N ASN A 58 1.20 19.66 3.84
CA ASN A 58 0.06 20.50 4.25
C ASN A 58 -1.21 20.13 3.48
N LYS A 59 -1.09 19.80 2.20
CA LYS A 59 -2.21 19.40 1.35
C LYS A 59 -2.86 18.11 1.82
N VAL A 60 -2.06 17.11 2.17
CA VAL A 60 -2.54 15.84 2.72
C VAL A 60 -3.20 16.06 4.08
N SER A 61 -2.58 16.84 4.94
CA SER A 61 -3.14 17.15 6.27
C SER A 61 -4.47 17.87 6.20
N ALA A 62 -4.59 18.85 5.30
CA ALA A 62 -5.83 19.60 5.09
C ALA A 62 -6.93 18.68 4.53
N TRP A 63 -6.59 17.84 3.57
CA TRP A 63 -7.52 16.86 2.99
C TRP A 63 -8.02 15.89 4.07
N ALA A 64 -7.11 15.37 4.89
CA ALA A 64 -7.47 14.43 5.96
C ALA A 64 -8.41 15.06 6.98
N LYS A 65 -8.21 16.32 7.31
CA LYS A 65 -9.08 17.05 8.22
C LYS A 65 -10.49 17.23 7.63
N GLU A 66 -10.59 17.54 6.35
CA GLU A 66 -11.89 17.66 5.66
C GLU A 66 -12.64 16.33 5.61
N HIS A 67 -11.92 15.20 5.63
CA HIS A 67 -12.47 13.86 5.50
C HIS A 67 -12.41 13.07 6.83
N GLU A 68 -12.30 13.73 7.96
CA GLU A 68 -12.07 13.10 9.26
C GLU A 68 -13.19 12.14 9.70
N THR A 69 -14.39 12.27 9.16
CA THR A 69 -15.48 11.32 9.41
C THR A 69 -15.31 10.01 8.63
N GLN A 70 -14.51 10.02 7.58
CA GLN A 70 -14.32 8.88 6.67
C GLN A 70 -12.97 8.21 6.85
N ILE A 71 -11.93 8.97 7.21
CA ILE A 71 -10.56 8.47 7.31
C ILE A 71 -9.80 9.19 8.42
N ARG A 72 -8.97 8.45 9.12
CA ARG A 72 -8.00 8.99 10.08
C ARG A 72 -6.62 8.45 9.77
N LEU A 73 -5.63 9.34 9.72
CA LEU A 73 -4.25 8.99 9.41
C LEU A 73 -3.42 8.87 10.69
N PHE A 74 -2.59 7.85 10.74
CA PHE A 74 -1.59 7.63 11.79
C PHE A 74 -0.24 7.43 11.11
N HIS A 75 0.81 7.98 11.69
CA HIS A 75 2.16 7.85 11.15
C HIS A 75 3.00 6.93 12.03
N LEU A 76 3.69 5.97 11.39
CA LEU A 76 4.65 5.13 12.09
C LEU A 76 5.84 5.98 12.54
N PRO A 77 6.48 5.62 13.67
CA PRO A 77 7.74 6.26 14.06
C PRO A 77 8.80 6.06 12.99
N PRO A 78 9.80 6.97 12.89
CA PRO A 78 10.92 6.78 11.97
C PRO A 78 11.66 5.47 12.24
N TYR A 79 12.20 4.87 11.17
CA TYR A 79 13.05 3.67 11.25
C TYR A 79 12.37 2.43 11.86
N CYS A 80 11.07 2.26 11.62
CA CYS A 80 10.32 1.11 12.11
C CYS A 80 9.62 0.34 10.97
N PRO A 81 10.36 -0.10 9.92
CA PRO A 81 9.76 -0.80 8.78
C PRO A 81 9.13 -2.14 9.17
N GLU A 82 9.62 -2.80 10.23
CA GLU A 82 9.09 -4.08 10.71
C GLU A 82 7.66 -3.98 11.26
N TYR A 83 7.18 -2.78 11.53
CA TYR A 83 5.78 -2.53 11.92
C TYR A 83 4.88 -2.21 10.74
N ASN A 84 5.43 -2.21 9.52
CA ASN A 84 4.65 -1.93 8.32
C ASN A 84 4.50 -3.21 7.47
N PRO A 85 3.32 -3.86 7.48
CA PRO A 85 3.13 -5.08 6.71
C PRO A 85 3.27 -4.88 5.20
N ASP A 86 3.09 -3.65 4.71
CA ASP A 86 3.26 -3.31 3.30
C ASP A 86 4.71 -3.49 2.82
N GLU A 87 5.69 -3.37 3.71
CA GLU A 87 7.10 -3.65 3.39
C GLU A 87 7.30 -5.13 3.02
N TYR A 88 6.61 -6.04 3.70
CA TYR A 88 6.68 -7.47 3.38
C TYR A 88 6.00 -7.77 2.04
N LEU A 89 4.92 -7.07 1.73
CA LEU A 89 4.28 -7.14 0.42
C LEU A 89 5.25 -6.70 -0.69
N ASN A 90 5.94 -5.59 -0.49
CA ASN A 90 6.92 -5.09 -1.45
C ASN A 90 8.05 -6.09 -1.70
N ASN A 91 8.55 -6.73 -0.65
CA ASN A 91 9.58 -7.74 -0.76
C ASN A 91 9.08 -8.98 -1.53
N ASP A 92 7.85 -9.40 -1.27
CA ASP A 92 7.22 -10.53 -1.95
C ASP A 92 7.04 -10.24 -3.44
N LEU A 93 6.57 -9.04 -3.78
CA LEU A 93 6.44 -8.60 -5.17
C LEU A 93 7.80 -8.63 -5.88
N LYS A 94 8.84 -8.08 -5.26
CA LYS A 94 10.19 -8.05 -5.84
C LYS A 94 10.73 -9.45 -6.09
N ARG A 95 10.49 -10.39 -5.18
CA ARG A 95 10.91 -11.80 -5.37
C ARG A 95 10.19 -12.41 -6.56
N ASN A 96 8.89 -12.20 -6.68
CA ASN A 96 8.10 -12.74 -7.80
C ASN A 96 8.53 -12.15 -9.14
N LEU A 97 8.80 -10.85 -9.20
CA LEU A 97 9.29 -10.20 -10.42
C LEU A 97 10.70 -10.65 -10.79
N GLY A 98 11.54 -10.92 -9.79
CA GLY A 98 12.91 -11.38 -10.02
C GLY A 98 13.02 -12.78 -10.58
N THR A 99 11.98 -13.61 -10.49
CA THR A 99 11.94 -14.97 -11.07
C THR A 99 11.37 -15.00 -12.47
N GLN A 100 10.87 -13.87 -12.99
CA GLN A 100 10.30 -13.79 -14.33
C GLN A 100 11.37 -13.51 -15.38
N ALA A 101 11.01 -13.70 -16.66
CA ALA A 101 11.88 -13.37 -17.77
C ALA A 101 12.23 -11.87 -17.73
N MET A 102 13.43 -11.53 -18.24
CA MET A 102 13.90 -10.15 -18.28
C MET A 102 12.91 -9.26 -19.04
N VAL A 103 12.46 -8.19 -18.38
CA VAL A 103 11.58 -7.19 -19.00
C VAL A 103 12.42 -6.18 -19.80
N LYS A 104 11.88 -5.70 -20.91
CA LYS A 104 12.57 -4.79 -21.83
C LYS A 104 12.06 -3.36 -21.76
N THR A 105 10.84 -3.15 -21.23
CA THR A 105 10.22 -1.83 -21.19
C THR A 105 9.57 -1.58 -19.82
N VAL A 106 9.39 -0.30 -19.50
CA VAL A 106 8.65 0.10 -18.29
C VAL A 106 7.21 -0.41 -18.34
N GLN A 107 6.62 -0.40 -19.54
CA GLN A 107 5.26 -0.91 -19.74
C GLN A 107 5.16 -2.40 -19.40
N GLU A 108 6.11 -3.21 -19.86
CA GLU A 108 6.16 -4.64 -19.51
C GLU A 108 6.30 -4.85 -18.00
N LEU A 109 7.16 -4.05 -17.35
CA LEU A 109 7.35 -4.12 -15.89
C LEU A 109 6.05 -3.81 -15.17
N GLU A 110 5.34 -2.75 -15.60
CA GLU A 110 4.06 -2.37 -15.02
C GLU A 110 3.00 -3.47 -15.20
N GLU A 111 2.92 -4.05 -16.40
CA GLU A 111 1.98 -5.14 -16.69
C GLU A 111 2.28 -6.38 -15.82
N ASN A 112 3.55 -6.74 -15.70
CA ASN A 112 3.97 -7.89 -14.90
C ASN A 112 3.69 -7.65 -13.42
N ALA A 113 3.99 -6.47 -12.91
CA ALA A 113 3.71 -6.11 -11.52
C ALA A 113 2.21 -6.11 -11.24
N THR A 114 1.41 -5.55 -12.15
CA THR A 114 -0.06 -5.54 -12.03
C THR A 114 -0.62 -6.96 -11.97
N GLU A 115 -0.12 -7.85 -12.81
CA GLU A 115 -0.56 -9.25 -12.81
C GLU A 115 -0.25 -9.94 -11.49
N VAL A 116 0.97 -9.79 -10.97
CA VAL A 116 1.37 -10.38 -9.68
C VAL A 116 0.51 -9.80 -8.55
N LEU A 117 0.32 -8.48 -8.52
CA LEU A 117 -0.48 -7.82 -7.49
C LEU A 117 -1.95 -8.23 -7.54
N ASN A 118 -2.50 -8.44 -8.73
CA ASN A 118 -3.87 -8.95 -8.87
C ASN A 118 -3.98 -10.39 -8.36
N GLN A 119 -2.98 -11.23 -8.58
CA GLN A 119 -2.93 -12.58 -8.02
C GLN A 119 -2.89 -12.53 -6.48
N PHE A 120 -2.08 -11.64 -5.90
CA PHE A 120 -2.05 -11.45 -4.44
C PHE A 120 -3.40 -10.97 -3.93
N SER A 121 -4.01 -9.99 -4.59
CA SER A 121 -5.31 -9.43 -4.20
C SER A 121 -6.43 -10.48 -4.19
N ALA A 122 -6.37 -11.44 -5.09
CA ALA A 122 -7.34 -12.53 -5.17
C ALA A 122 -7.16 -13.59 -4.07
N ASP A 123 -5.99 -13.60 -3.40
CA ASP A 123 -5.67 -14.55 -2.34
C ASP A 123 -5.63 -13.84 -0.99
N THR A 124 -6.77 -13.80 -0.33
CA THR A 124 -6.95 -13.13 0.97
C THR A 124 -5.98 -13.65 2.03
N GLU A 125 -5.77 -14.96 2.08
CA GLU A 125 -4.85 -15.56 3.06
C GLU A 125 -3.40 -15.17 2.79
N HIS A 126 -3.02 -15.06 1.52
CA HIS A 126 -1.68 -14.58 1.14
C HIS A 126 -1.47 -13.13 1.59
N VAL A 127 -2.46 -12.25 1.38
CA VAL A 127 -2.40 -10.86 1.84
C VAL A 127 -2.26 -10.81 3.37
N LYS A 128 -3.07 -11.58 4.09
CA LYS A 128 -2.99 -11.68 5.56
C LYS A 128 -1.62 -12.17 6.05
N SER A 129 -0.92 -12.99 5.26
CA SER A 129 0.39 -13.52 5.65
C SER A 129 1.45 -12.44 5.84
N ASN A 130 1.23 -11.23 5.30
CA ASN A 130 2.12 -10.09 5.55
C ASN A 130 2.12 -9.63 7.02
N PHE A 131 1.17 -10.10 7.81
CA PHE A 131 1.10 -9.87 9.26
C PHE A 131 1.73 -11.01 10.08
N ASP A 132 2.41 -11.96 9.46
CA ASP A 132 3.00 -13.12 10.16
C ASP A 132 4.29 -12.78 10.92
N HIS A 133 4.92 -11.63 10.63
CA HIS A 133 6.09 -11.19 11.40
C HIS A 133 5.71 -11.06 12.88
N PRO A 134 6.58 -11.48 13.84
CA PRO A 134 6.24 -11.49 15.27
C PRO A 134 5.69 -10.15 15.81
N LYS A 135 6.17 -9.02 15.30
CA LYS A 135 5.72 -7.70 15.74
C LYS A 135 4.33 -7.33 15.20
N LEU A 136 3.88 -7.99 14.14
CA LEU A 136 2.58 -7.73 13.50
C LEU A 136 1.55 -8.80 13.80
N LYS A 137 1.99 -9.97 14.24
CA LYS A 137 1.13 -11.12 14.49
C LYS A 137 -0.08 -10.81 15.39
N PRO A 138 0.04 -9.99 16.45
CA PRO A 138 -1.12 -9.62 17.27
C PRO A 138 -2.23 -8.90 16.50
N TYR A 139 -1.92 -8.30 15.35
CA TYR A 139 -2.88 -7.55 14.53
C TYR A 139 -3.46 -8.38 13.38
N LYS A 140 -2.96 -9.61 13.20
CA LYS A 140 -3.48 -10.51 12.16
C LYS A 140 -4.85 -11.03 12.57
N LEU A 141 -5.81 -10.96 11.65
CA LEU A 141 -7.13 -11.55 11.84
C LEU A 141 -7.15 -13.00 11.34
N ASP A 142 -7.85 -13.85 12.07
CA ASP A 142 -8.04 -15.25 11.71
C ASP A 142 -8.99 -15.44 10.51
#